data_d31ab988d8a578cf2d70303ddb350567
#
_entry.id   d31ab988d8a578cf2d70303ddb350567
#
_cell.length_a   1.000
_cell.length_b   1.000
_cell.length_c   1.000
_cell.angle_alpha   90.00
_cell.angle_beta   90.00
_cell.angle_gamma   90.00
#
_symmetry.space_group_name_H-M   'P 1'
#
loop_
_entity.id
_entity.type
_entity.pdbx_description
1 polymer ?
#
loop_
_entity_poly.entity_id
_entity_poly.type
_entity_poly.pdbx_seq_one_letter_code
_entity_poly.pdbx_strand_id
1 'polypeptide(L)'
;MFRQFLAGMYDAVVITDPNGHILEINPRTVEYFGRDLDEVLDRPVAVFIPGLKQEIVTRIRKGLEGDRHVVVDANGVSKGGRKIACEVAVSSIDLMNPGDLIFTIRNVERRREYMNAFRCKANAFQVAQSALFGCDADGRIQEANDAFLDMFGLSDLEDARKHVFSDFMGDAPLPENFKKALAGEKTVTGIVAEGDDDQEEVEIVLAPNLHGRKINGVVGSLVRKG
;
A
#
# COMPACT_ATOMS: atom_id res chain seq x y z
N MET A 1 23.35 8.99 -28.35
CA MET A 1 22.32 7.94 -28.23
C MET A 1 22.19 7.45 -26.80
N PHE A 2 23.26 6.99 -26.13
CA PHE A 2 23.19 6.46 -24.73
C PHE A 2 22.64 7.46 -23.69
N ARG A 3 23.17 8.70 -23.61
CA ARG A 3 22.68 9.73 -22.69
C ARG A 3 21.21 10.11 -22.92
N GLN A 4 20.73 10.07 -24.17
CA GLN A 4 19.31 10.31 -24.46
C GLN A 4 18.43 9.17 -23.96
N PHE A 5 18.91 7.92 -24.01
CA PHE A 5 18.21 6.78 -23.44
C PHE A 5 18.10 6.92 -21.91
N LEU A 6 19.21 7.23 -21.24
CA LEU A 6 19.22 7.47 -19.79
C LEU A 6 18.30 8.63 -19.38
N ALA A 7 18.26 9.71 -20.17
CA ALA A 7 17.40 10.87 -19.90
C ALA A 7 15.90 10.53 -19.99
N GLY A 8 15.52 9.55 -20.79
CA GLY A 8 14.13 9.08 -20.93
C GLY A 8 13.67 8.11 -19.84
N MET A 9 14.56 7.65 -18.95
CA MET A 9 14.19 6.72 -17.88
C MET A 9 13.44 7.42 -16.76
N TYR A 10 12.36 6.77 -16.30
CA TYR A 10 11.53 7.30 -15.20
C TYR A 10 12.21 7.23 -13.83
N ASP A 11 12.98 6.17 -13.59
CA ASP A 11 13.72 5.97 -12.35
C ASP A 11 15.08 6.69 -12.40
N ALA A 12 15.61 7.04 -11.23
CA ALA A 12 16.98 7.55 -11.15
C ALA A 12 17.97 6.43 -11.47
N VAL A 13 18.99 6.74 -12.27
CA VAL A 13 20.00 5.79 -12.70
C VAL A 13 21.38 6.32 -12.39
N VAL A 14 22.17 5.46 -11.74
CA VAL A 14 23.58 5.69 -11.45
C VAL A 14 24.37 4.54 -12.05
N ILE A 15 25.38 4.83 -12.84
CA ILE A 15 26.33 3.85 -13.37
C ILE A 15 27.65 4.02 -12.64
N THR A 16 28.22 2.90 -12.23
CA THR A 16 29.48 2.89 -11.50
C THR A 16 30.46 1.91 -12.12
N ASP A 17 31.71 2.05 -11.79
CA ASP A 17 32.70 1.01 -11.97
C ASP A 17 32.36 -0.24 -11.12
N PRO A 18 33.10 -1.37 -11.30
CA PRO A 18 32.88 -2.57 -10.49
C PRO A 18 33.10 -2.40 -8.98
N ASN A 19 33.71 -1.31 -8.55
CA ASN A 19 33.95 -0.99 -7.14
C ASN A 19 32.91 -0.04 -6.54
N GLY A 20 31.97 0.45 -7.37
CA GLY A 20 30.90 1.34 -6.95
C GLY A 20 31.23 2.83 -7.03
N HIS A 21 32.30 3.22 -7.76
CA HIS A 21 32.58 4.64 -8.03
C HIS A 21 31.76 5.11 -9.24
N ILE A 22 31.14 6.27 -9.10
CA ILE A 22 30.17 6.83 -10.05
C ILE A 22 30.87 7.23 -11.34
N LEU A 23 30.40 6.74 -12.46
CA LEU A 23 30.83 7.06 -13.82
C LEU A 23 29.82 7.96 -14.55
N GLU A 24 28.52 7.72 -14.36
CA GLU A 24 27.47 8.47 -15.03
C GLU A 24 26.18 8.47 -14.19
N ILE A 25 25.36 9.53 -14.31
CA ILE A 25 24.03 9.63 -13.71
C ILE A 25 23.04 10.17 -14.73
N ASN A 26 21.76 9.86 -14.58
CA ASN A 26 20.72 10.45 -15.41
C ASN A 26 20.12 11.71 -14.76
N PRO A 27 19.37 12.55 -15.52
CA PRO A 27 18.74 13.75 -15.00
C PRO A 27 17.79 13.47 -13.80
N ARG A 28 17.17 12.30 -13.75
CA ARG A 28 16.29 11.90 -12.66
C ARG A 28 17.05 11.74 -11.34
N THR A 29 18.31 11.30 -11.40
CA THR A 29 19.21 11.25 -10.22
C THR A 29 19.45 12.64 -9.68
N VAL A 30 19.70 13.62 -10.55
CA VAL A 30 19.86 15.03 -10.17
C VAL A 30 18.60 15.57 -9.49
N GLU A 31 17.41 15.30 -10.08
CA GLU A 31 16.13 15.71 -9.49
C GLU A 31 15.87 15.10 -8.10
N TYR A 32 16.23 13.82 -7.89
CA TYR A 32 16.00 13.14 -6.61
C TYR A 32 16.95 13.59 -5.52
N PHE A 33 18.23 13.73 -5.88
CA PHE A 33 19.31 13.90 -4.90
C PHE A 33 19.90 15.31 -4.87
N GLY A 34 19.61 16.14 -5.87
CA GLY A 34 20.09 17.53 -5.93
C GLY A 34 21.61 17.66 -6.08
N ARG A 35 22.25 16.68 -6.75
CA ARG A 35 23.69 16.66 -7.02
C ARG A 35 23.93 16.42 -8.50
N ASP A 36 24.74 17.25 -9.12
CA ASP A 36 25.16 17.10 -10.51
C ASP A 36 26.30 16.07 -10.65
N LEU A 37 26.52 15.57 -11.88
CA LEU A 37 27.56 14.58 -12.16
C LEU A 37 28.94 15.07 -11.71
N ASP A 38 29.28 16.32 -12.00
CA ASP A 38 30.59 16.89 -11.65
C ASP A 38 30.87 16.89 -10.13
N GLU A 39 29.81 16.91 -9.30
CA GLU A 39 29.94 16.85 -7.83
C GLU A 39 30.14 15.42 -7.31
N VAL A 40 29.78 14.41 -8.09
CA VAL A 40 29.73 13.02 -7.64
C VAL A 40 30.59 12.06 -8.47
N LEU A 41 31.14 12.53 -9.58
CA LEU A 41 32.06 11.74 -10.41
C LEU A 41 33.20 11.15 -9.57
N ASP A 42 33.53 9.90 -9.81
CA ASP A 42 34.53 9.11 -9.08
C ASP A 42 34.26 8.95 -7.55
N ARG A 43 33.11 9.42 -7.06
CA ARG A 43 32.71 9.19 -5.67
C ARG A 43 31.96 7.86 -5.53
N PRO A 44 32.00 7.24 -4.35
CA PRO A 44 31.23 6.00 -4.11
C PRO A 44 29.72 6.28 -4.19
N VAL A 45 28.96 5.33 -4.72
CA VAL A 45 27.49 5.38 -4.81
C VAL A 45 26.82 5.62 -3.45
N ALA A 46 27.53 5.36 -2.37
CA ALA A 46 27.14 5.66 -0.99
C ALA A 46 26.84 7.16 -0.76
N VAL A 47 27.29 8.06 -1.64
CA VAL A 47 26.94 9.49 -1.60
C VAL A 47 25.45 9.72 -1.79
N PHE A 48 24.78 8.84 -2.55
CA PHE A 48 23.34 8.84 -2.74
C PHE A 48 22.62 7.90 -1.78
N ILE A 49 23.18 6.70 -1.58
CA ILE A 49 22.61 5.63 -0.76
C ILE A 49 23.65 5.23 0.31
N PRO A 50 23.65 5.86 1.49
CA PRO A 50 24.68 5.63 2.51
C PRO A 50 24.84 4.18 2.97
N GLY A 51 23.79 3.35 2.79
CA GLY A 51 23.85 1.92 3.07
C GLY A 51 24.67 1.10 2.06
N LEU A 52 24.91 1.63 0.85
CA LEU A 52 25.69 0.95 -0.20
C LEU A 52 27.18 1.27 -0.07
N LYS A 53 27.76 0.93 1.08
CA LYS A 53 29.21 1.00 1.27
C LYS A 53 29.90 -0.01 0.38
N GLN A 54 31.20 0.18 0.14
CA GLN A 54 31.98 -0.67 -0.77
C GLN A 54 31.90 -2.17 -0.47
N GLU A 55 31.86 -2.54 0.80
CA GLU A 55 31.69 -3.94 1.22
C GLU A 55 30.35 -4.54 0.73
N ILE A 56 29.29 -3.73 0.80
CA ILE A 56 27.95 -4.14 0.35
C ILE A 56 27.91 -4.22 -1.19
N VAL A 57 28.49 -3.24 -1.89
CA VAL A 57 28.60 -3.26 -3.37
C VAL A 57 29.38 -4.50 -3.82
N THR A 58 30.49 -4.83 -3.16
CA THR A 58 31.28 -6.05 -3.45
C THR A 58 30.46 -7.30 -3.25
N ARG A 59 29.65 -7.37 -2.20
CA ARG A 59 28.76 -8.51 -1.93
C ARG A 59 27.64 -8.63 -2.96
N ILE A 60 27.02 -7.50 -3.34
CA ILE A 60 26.01 -7.46 -4.41
C ILE A 60 26.63 -7.98 -5.71
N ARG A 61 27.81 -7.48 -6.11
CA ARG A 61 28.50 -7.91 -7.32
C ARG A 61 28.73 -9.43 -7.36
N LYS A 62 29.15 -10.03 -6.24
CA LYS A 62 29.29 -11.50 -6.15
C LYS A 62 27.95 -12.22 -6.32
N GLY A 63 26.86 -11.64 -5.81
CA GLY A 63 25.50 -12.19 -6.01
C GLY A 63 25.04 -12.12 -7.45
N LEU A 64 25.51 -11.15 -8.24
CA LEU A 64 25.16 -11.01 -9.66
C LEU A 64 25.81 -12.07 -10.56
N GLU A 65 26.80 -12.83 -10.09
CA GLU A 65 27.40 -13.95 -10.86
C GLU A 65 26.38 -15.06 -11.15
N GLY A 66 25.33 -15.22 -10.30
CA GLY A 66 24.25 -16.20 -10.48
C GLY A 66 22.91 -15.60 -10.88
N ASP A 67 22.69 -14.32 -10.63
CA ASP A 67 21.40 -13.62 -10.81
C ASP A 67 21.55 -12.43 -11.76
N ARG A 68 20.48 -12.16 -12.55
CA ARG A 68 20.48 -11.01 -13.48
C ARG A 68 20.44 -9.65 -12.77
N HIS A 69 19.89 -9.60 -11.58
CA HIS A 69 19.79 -8.38 -10.78
C HIS A 69 19.58 -8.71 -9.29
N VAL A 70 19.97 -7.78 -8.45
CA VAL A 70 19.72 -7.80 -7.01
C VAL A 70 18.87 -6.58 -6.66
N VAL A 71 17.79 -6.77 -5.90
CA VAL A 71 16.93 -5.67 -5.44
C VAL A 71 17.05 -5.52 -3.93
N VAL A 72 17.26 -4.30 -3.48
CA VAL A 72 17.37 -3.97 -2.05
C VAL A 72 16.52 -2.74 -1.71
N ASP A 73 15.87 -2.79 -0.56
CA ASP A 73 15.26 -1.60 0.05
C ASP A 73 16.34 -0.75 0.73
N ALA A 74 16.35 0.54 0.45
CA ALA A 74 17.35 1.45 0.98
C ALA A 74 16.76 2.84 1.28
N ASN A 75 17.53 3.66 1.98
CA ASN A 75 17.25 5.07 2.15
C ASN A 75 18.31 5.87 1.40
N GLY A 76 17.87 6.66 0.43
CA GLY A 76 18.69 7.66 -0.22
C GLY A 76 18.78 8.93 0.62
N VAL A 77 19.81 9.75 0.35
CA VAL A 77 20.01 11.04 1.03
C VAL A 77 20.32 12.12 0.00
N SER A 78 19.46 13.13 -0.09
CA SER A 78 19.67 14.29 -0.96
C SER A 78 20.79 15.20 -0.44
N LYS A 79 21.25 16.14 -1.27
CA LYS A 79 22.25 17.16 -0.90
C LYS A 79 21.82 17.97 0.33
N GLY A 80 20.52 18.23 0.48
CA GLY A 80 19.94 18.92 1.65
C GLY A 80 19.72 18.02 2.88
N GLY A 81 20.18 16.76 2.88
CA GLY A 81 20.04 15.84 4.01
C GLY A 81 18.67 15.16 4.11
N ARG A 82 17.73 15.40 3.18
CA ARG A 82 16.43 14.73 3.15
C ARG A 82 16.62 13.24 2.86
N LYS A 83 16.01 12.39 3.68
CA LYS A 83 15.94 10.94 3.45
C LYS A 83 14.83 10.64 2.45
N ILE A 84 15.11 9.75 1.51
CA ILE A 84 14.20 9.31 0.44
C ILE A 84 14.12 7.79 0.50
N ALA A 85 12.94 7.24 0.74
CA ALA A 85 12.76 5.79 0.72
C ALA A 85 12.87 5.29 -0.72
N CYS A 86 13.80 4.38 -0.97
CA CYS A 86 14.14 3.87 -2.29
C CYS A 86 14.10 2.35 -2.35
N GLU A 87 13.71 1.82 -3.48
CA GLU A 87 14.00 0.47 -3.95
C GLU A 87 15.13 0.59 -4.97
N VAL A 88 16.20 -0.14 -4.77
CA VAL A 88 17.41 -0.09 -5.60
C VAL A 88 17.61 -1.44 -6.27
N ALA A 89 17.48 -1.48 -7.59
CA ALA A 89 17.84 -2.64 -8.39
C ALA A 89 19.27 -2.44 -8.95
N VAL A 90 20.10 -3.45 -8.77
CA VAL A 90 21.50 -3.45 -9.25
C VAL A 90 21.69 -4.57 -10.24
N SER A 91 22.28 -4.26 -11.39
CA SER A 91 22.65 -5.22 -12.42
C SER A 91 24.07 -4.95 -12.90
N SER A 92 24.71 -5.96 -13.47
CA SER A 92 25.97 -5.79 -14.19
C SER A 92 25.70 -5.35 -15.63
N ILE A 93 26.53 -4.48 -16.14
CA ILE A 93 26.47 -3.99 -17.51
C ILE A 93 27.91 -3.76 -18.03
N ASP A 94 28.18 -4.18 -19.26
CA ASP A 94 29.44 -3.88 -19.95
C ASP A 94 29.24 -2.64 -20.82
N LEU A 95 29.41 -1.46 -20.22
CA LEU A 95 29.14 -0.21 -20.90
C LEU A 95 30.38 0.61 -21.17
N MET A 96 31.08 1.04 -20.11
CA MET A 96 32.37 1.77 -20.23
C MET A 96 33.52 0.81 -19.95
N ASN A 97 33.33 -0.08 -18.98
CA ASN A 97 34.27 -1.13 -18.65
C ASN A 97 33.54 -2.47 -18.44
N PRO A 98 34.22 -3.61 -18.61
CA PRO A 98 33.64 -4.89 -18.25
C PRO A 98 33.29 -4.94 -16.75
N GLY A 99 32.05 -5.34 -16.45
CA GLY A 99 31.55 -5.48 -15.08
C GLY A 99 31.17 -4.18 -14.40
N ASP A 100 30.94 -3.09 -15.13
CA ASP A 100 30.29 -1.88 -14.60
C ASP A 100 28.94 -2.26 -13.96
N LEU A 101 28.48 -1.48 -12.99
CA LEU A 101 27.22 -1.69 -12.31
C LEU A 101 26.23 -0.57 -12.67
N ILE A 102 25.00 -0.95 -12.93
CA ILE A 102 23.88 -0.01 -13.07
C ILE A 102 22.98 -0.13 -11.85
N PHE A 103 22.75 0.98 -11.17
CA PHE A 103 21.84 1.14 -10.06
C PHE A 103 20.59 1.87 -10.57
N THR A 104 19.47 1.18 -10.60
CA THR A 104 18.16 1.80 -10.88
C THR A 104 17.48 2.08 -9.53
N ILE A 105 17.26 3.35 -9.23
CA ILE A 105 16.77 3.81 -7.94
C ILE A 105 15.36 4.36 -8.11
N ARG A 106 14.40 3.65 -7.54
CA ARG A 106 12.98 4.02 -7.55
C ARG A 106 12.61 4.67 -6.22
N ASN A 107 12.04 5.86 -6.28
CA ASN A 107 11.42 6.47 -5.10
C ASN A 107 10.11 5.75 -4.76
N VAL A 108 10.02 5.21 -3.56
CA VAL A 108 8.83 4.47 -3.06
C VAL A 108 8.12 5.18 -1.92
N GLU A 109 8.44 6.46 -1.64
CA GLU A 109 7.82 7.23 -0.54
C GLU A 109 6.30 7.23 -0.64
N ARG A 110 5.75 7.68 -1.78
CA ARG A 110 4.29 7.71 -1.99
C ARG A 110 3.64 6.34 -1.80
N ARG A 111 4.25 5.30 -2.36
CA ARG A 111 3.74 3.93 -2.21
C ARG A 111 3.72 3.50 -0.74
N ARG A 112 4.80 3.80 0.02
CA ARG A 112 4.87 3.50 1.46
C ARG A 112 3.87 4.32 2.27
N GLU A 113 3.69 5.60 1.95
CA GLU A 113 2.68 6.46 2.59
C GLU A 113 1.27 5.90 2.38
N TYR A 114 0.90 5.55 1.15
CA TYR A 114 -0.39 4.93 0.85
C TYR A 114 -0.58 3.61 1.59
N MET A 115 0.43 2.75 1.60
CA MET A 115 0.34 1.47 2.30
C MET A 115 0.23 1.64 3.82
N ASN A 116 0.95 2.60 4.41
CA ASN A 116 0.85 2.90 5.83
C ASN A 116 -0.52 3.49 6.19
N ALA A 117 -1.03 4.42 5.39
CA ALA A 117 -2.37 4.97 5.57
C ALA A 117 -3.45 3.88 5.44
N PHE A 118 -3.30 2.97 4.48
CA PHE A 118 -4.21 1.83 4.32
C PHE A 118 -4.15 0.89 5.53
N ARG A 119 -2.95 0.52 6.00
CA ARG A 119 -2.79 -0.32 7.21
C ARG A 119 -3.41 0.33 8.44
N CYS A 120 -3.21 1.64 8.62
CA CYS A 120 -3.81 2.37 9.73
C CYS A 120 -5.35 2.30 9.69
N LYS A 121 -5.95 2.50 8.50
CA LYS A 121 -7.41 2.39 8.32
C LYS A 121 -7.90 0.95 8.55
N ALA A 122 -7.20 -0.05 8.04
CA ALA A 122 -7.53 -1.45 8.23
C ALA A 122 -7.48 -1.84 9.73
N ASN A 123 -6.43 -1.41 10.44
CA ASN A 123 -6.33 -1.65 11.88
C ASN A 123 -7.46 -0.94 12.65
N ALA A 124 -7.76 0.33 12.31
CA ALA A 124 -8.86 1.05 12.96
C ALA A 124 -10.22 0.37 12.72
N PHE A 125 -10.44 -0.20 11.54
CA PHE A 125 -11.62 -1.00 11.22
C PHE A 125 -11.71 -2.24 12.12
N GLN A 126 -10.60 -2.98 12.28
CA GLN A 126 -10.60 -4.22 13.07
C GLN A 126 -10.76 -3.97 14.58
N VAL A 127 -10.14 -2.92 15.15
CA VAL A 127 -10.21 -2.64 16.59
C VAL A 127 -11.44 -1.83 16.99
N ALA A 128 -12.33 -1.45 16.06
CA ALA A 128 -13.55 -0.73 16.37
C ALA A 128 -14.49 -1.60 17.23
N GLN A 129 -15.05 -1.02 18.30
CA GLN A 129 -16.00 -1.71 19.16
C GLN A 129 -17.37 -1.91 18.49
N SER A 130 -17.72 -1.06 17.55
CA SER A 130 -18.93 -1.23 16.74
C SER A 130 -18.73 -2.34 15.72
N ALA A 131 -19.76 -3.15 15.51
CA ALA A 131 -19.76 -4.12 14.44
C ALA A 131 -19.78 -3.39 13.08
N LEU A 132 -18.71 -3.55 12.30
CA LEU A 132 -18.54 -2.91 11.00
C LEU A 132 -18.50 -3.96 9.89
N PHE A 133 -19.16 -3.67 8.76
CA PHE A 133 -19.17 -4.55 7.62
C PHE A 133 -19.20 -3.79 6.30
N GLY A 134 -18.82 -4.49 5.24
CA GLY A 134 -19.01 -4.08 3.86
C GLY A 134 -19.60 -5.21 3.05
N CYS A 135 -20.55 -4.92 2.18
CA CYS A 135 -21.15 -5.89 1.28
C CYS A 135 -21.22 -5.35 -0.15
N ASP A 136 -21.39 -6.25 -1.11
CA ASP A 136 -21.63 -5.89 -2.50
C ASP A 136 -23.09 -5.42 -2.74
N ALA A 137 -23.44 -5.16 -3.99
CA ALA A 137 -24.77 -4.68 -4.37
C ALA A 137 -25.88 -5.72 -4.14
N ASP A 138 -25.53 -7.00 -4.05
CA ASP A 138 -26.45 -8.11 -3.76
C ASP A 138 -26.56 -8.38 -2.25
N GLY A 139 -25.84 -7.60 -1.43
CA GLY A 139 -25.82 -7.73 0.03
C GLY A 139 -24.86 -8.79 0.56
N ARG A 140 -24.07 -9.46 -0.29
CA ARG A 140 -23.11 -10.48 0.15
C ARG A 140 -21.96 -9.82 0.91
N ILE A 141 -21.67 -10.31 2.11
CA ILE A 141 -20.59 -9.79 2.95
C ILE A 141 -19.25 -9.95 2.23
N GLN A 142 -18.49 -8.88 2.17
CA GLN A 142 -17.14 -8.82 1.60
C GLN A 142 -16.09 -8.55 2.67
N GLU A 143 -16.41 -7.67 3.62
CA GLU A 143 -15.54 -7.27 4.73
C GLU A 143 -16.36 -7.24 6.03
N ALA A 144 -15.73 -7.67 7.12
CA ALA A 144 -16.29 -7.61 8.48
C ALA A 144 -15.15 -7.42 9.48
N ASN A 145 -15.39 -6.68 10.57
CA ASN A 145 -14.43 -6.59 11.67
C ASN A 145 -14.75 -7.63 12.75
N ASP A 146 -13.83 -7.77 13.71
CA ASP A 146 -13.97 -8.75 14.79
C ASP A 146 -15.26 -8.56 15.58
N ALA A 147 -15.66 -7.31 15.84
CA ALA A 147 -16.91 -7.02 16.55
C ALA A 147 -18.18 -7.47 15.78
N PHE A 148 -18.14 -7.45 14.43
CA PHE A 148 -19.23 -8.01 13.61
C PHE A 148 -19.24 -9.54 13.71
N LEU A 149 -18.08 -10.18 13.60
CA LEU A 149 -17.96 -11.64 13.72
C LEU A 149 -18.47 -12.12 15.08
N ASP A 150 -18.04 -11.46 16.15
CA ASP A 150 -18.45 -11.77 17.53
C ASP A 150 -19.96 -11.54 17.71
N MET A 151 -20.52 -10.45 17.17
CA MET A 151 -21.94 -10.13 17.29
C MET A 151 -22.86 -11.22 16.70
N PHE A 152 -22.42 -11.84 15.63
CA PHE A 152 -23.21 -12.86 14.89
C PHE A 152 -22.69 -14.29 15.06
N GLY A 153 -21.71 -14.50 15.93
CA GLY A 153 -21.17 -15.84 16.24
C GLY A 153 -20.46 -16.49 15.04
N LEU A 154 -19.85 -15.70 14.17
CA LEU A 154 -19.14 -16.18 12.98
C LEU A 154 -17.68 -16.49 13.32
N SER A 155 -17.14 -17.55 12.72
CA SER A 155 -15.78 -18.02 13.03
C SER A 155 -14.69 -17.11 12.45
N ASP A 156 -14.91 -16.56 11.27
CA ASP A 156 -13.97 -15.73 10.53
C ASP A 156 -14.64 -15.01 9.33
N LEU A 157 -13.87 -14.21 8.60
CA LEU A 157 -14.36 -13.48 7.43
C LEU A 157 -14.82 -14.42 6.30
N GLU A 158 -14.19 -15.59 6.12
CA GLU A 158 -14.59 -16.56 5.09
C GLU A 158 -15.95 -17.16 5.41
N ASP A 159 -16.27 -17.31 6.68
CA ASP A 159 -17.59 -17.72 7.13
C ASP A 159 -18.61 -16.62 6.87
N ALA A 160 -18.30 -15.38 7.22
CA ALA A 160 -19.15 -14.23 6.95
C ALA A 160 -19.47 -14.05 5.46
N ARG A 161 -18.52 -14.31 4.57
CA ARG A 161 -18.70 -14.21 3.11
C ARG A 161 -19.68 -15.21 2.50
N LYS A 162 -20.06 -16.25 3.22
CA LYS A 162 -21.11 -17.21 2.81
C LYS A 162 -22.51 -16.64 2.94
N HIS A 163 -22.66 -15.55 3.71
CA HIS A 163 -23.92 -14.93 4.07
C HIS A 163 -24.19 -13.65 3.29
N VAL A 164 -25.48 -13.31 3.21
CA VAL A 164 -25.94 -11.99 2.81
C VAL A 164 -26.40 -11.20 4.02
N PHE A 165 -26.27 -9.88 3.97
CA PHE A 165 -26.56 -9.02 5.12
C PHE A 165 -27.97 -9.23 5.70
N SER A 166 -28.95 -9.53 4.85
CA SER A 166 -30.32 -9.84 5.30
C SER A 166 -30.42 -11.06 6.20
N ASP A 167 -29.49 -12.01 6.14
CA ASP A 167 -29.52 -13.21 6.98
C ASP A 167 -29.35 -12.88 8.48
N PHE A 168 -28.75 -11.73 8.77
CA PHE A 168 -28.46 -11.28 10.13
C PHE A 168 -29.52 -10.36 10.72
N MET A 169 -30.56 -10.00 9.93
CA MET A 169 -31.47 -8.90 10.29
C MET A 169 -32.90 -9.34 10.57
N GLY A 170 -33.21 -10.61 10.47
CA GLY A 170 -34.57 -11.12 10.67
C GLY A 170 -35.59 -10.41 9.77
N ASP A 171 -36.79 -10.16 10.29
CA ASP A 171 -37.91 -9.53 9.56
C ASP A 171 -37.84 -7.98 9.49
N ALA A 172 -36.71 -7.36 9.81
CA ALA A 172 -36.56 -5.91 9.86
C ALA A 172 -36.66 -5.24 8.47
N PRO A 173 -37.09 -3.95 8.37
CA PRO A 173 -37.32 -3.24 7.10
C PRO A 173 -36.04 -2.84 6.37
N LEU A 174 -35.05 -3.70 6.39
CA LEU A 174 -33.74 -3.50 5.79
C LEU A 174 -33.71 -3.39 4.26
N PRO A 175 -34.53 -4.15 3.48
CA PRO A 175 -34.45 -4.06 2.02
C PRO A 175 -34.63 -2.64 1.48
N GLU A 176 -35.43 -1.79 2.13
CA GLU A 176 -35.65 -0.42 1.66
C GLU A 176 -34.46 0.51 2.00
N ASN A 177 -33.92 0.43 3.22
CA ASN A 177 -32.76 1.22 3.64
C ASN A 177 -31.49 0.80 2.89
N PHE A 178 -31.36 -0.46 2.58
CA PHE A 178 -30.28 -0.98 1.74
C PHE A 178 -30.36 -0.44 0.32
N LYS A 179 -31.58 -0.43 -0.28
CA LYS A 179 -31.80 0.17 -1.61
C LYS A 179 -31.50 1.67 -1.62
N LYS A 180 -31.87 2.40 -0.58
CA LYS A 180 -31.53 3.83 -0.44
C LYS A 180 -30.02 4.04 -0.36
N ALA A 181 -29.30 3.19 0.38
CA ALA A 181 -27.85 3.23 0.41
C ALA A 181 -27.22 2.95 -0.95
N LEU A 182 -27.73 1.99 -1.72
CA LEU A 182 -27.32 1.75 -3.10
C LEU A 182 -27.68 2.90 -4.05
N ALA A 183 -28.70 3.69 -3.71
CA ALA A 183 -29.04 4.92 -4.46
C ALA A 183 -28.17 6.14 -4.07
N GLY A 184 -27.26 5.99 -3.09
CA GLY A 184 -26.33 7.03 -2.68
C GLY A 184 -26.70 7.74 -1.39
N GLU A 185 -27.74 7.31 -0.68
CA GLU A 185 -28.21 7.92 0.56
C GLU A 185 -27.59 7.21 1.79
N LYS A 186 -27.26 8.01 2.82
CA LYS A 186 -26.92 7.45 4.13
C LYS A 186 -28.22 7.25 4.91
N THR A 187 -28.45 6.05 5.43
CA THR A 187 -29.62 5.72 6.26
C THR A 187 -29.21 5.37 7.68
N VAL A 188 -30.08 5.70 8.64
CA VAL A 188 -29.96 5.31 10.04
C VAL A 188 -31.27 4.67 10.46
N THR A 189 -31.22 3.49 11.05
CA THR A 189 -32.41 2.74 11.48
C THR A 189 -32.13 2.07 12.81
N GLY A 190 -33.04 2.21 13.77
CA GLY A 190 -33.07 1.38 14.98
C GLY A 190 -33.84 0.11 14.68
N ILE A 191 -33.37 -1.02 15.12
CA ILE A 191 -34.09 -2.28 15.20
C ILE A 191 -34.06 -2.81 16.63
N VAL A 192 -35.13 -3.47 17.02
CA VAL A 192 -35.17 -4.21 18.29
C VAL A 192 -34.84 -5.66 17.92
N ALA A 193 -33.68 -6.15 18.36
CA ALA A 193 -33.33 -7.56 18.26
C ALA A 193 -33.94 -8.30 19.45
N GLU A 194 -34.71 -9.35 19.19
CA GLU A 194 -35.19 -10.23 20.25
C GLU A 194 -34.02 -11.13 20.71
N GLY A 195 -33.44 -10.84 21.88
CA GLY A 195 -32.54 -11.76 22.59
C GLY A 195 -33.32 -12.66 23.53
N ASP A 196 -32.69 -13.75 23.98
CA ASP A 196 -33.36 -14.77 24.82
C ASP A 196 -33.91 -14.25 26.18
N ASP A 197 -33.44 -13.10 26.70
CA ASP A 197 -33.89 -12.54 27.98
C ASP A 197 -34.10 -11.02 27.98
N ASP A 198 -33.64 -10.25 26.98
CA ASP A 198 -33.79 -8.79 26.90
C ASP A 198 -33.96 -8.31 25.46
N GLN A 199 -34.82 -7.28 25.27
CA GLN A 199 -34.92 -6.57 23.99
C GLN A 199 -33.73 -5.64 23.85
N GLU A 200 -32.76 -6.00 23.02
CA GLU A 200 -31.64 -5.13 22.70
C GLU A 200 -31.98 -4.23 21.49
N GLU A 201 -31.91 -2.92 21.69
CA GLU A 201 -32.01 -1.96 20.59
C GLU A 201 -30.69 -1.86 19.87
N VAL A 202 -30.63 -2.22 18.58
CA VAL A 202 -29.46 -2.08 17.72
C VAL A 202 -29.70 -0.95 16.74
N GLU A 203 -28.82 0.03 16.75
CA GLU A 203 -28.79 1.08 15.72
C GLU A 203 -27.94 0.61 14.54
N ILE A 204 -28.52 0.69 13.34
CA ILE A 204 -27.84 0.36 12.08
C ILE A 204 -27.68 1.62 11.24
N VAL A 205 -26.46 1.87 10.82
CA VAL A 205 -26.13 2.93 9.87
C VAL A 205 -25.66 2.27 8.58
N LEU A 206 -26.31 2.58 7.46
CA LEU A 206 -25.90 2.13 6.13
C LEU A 206 -25.48 3.32 5.27
N ALA A 207 -24.42 3.17 4.51
CA ALA A 207 -23.91 4.18 3.58
C ALA A 207 -23.40 3.52 2.28
N PRO A 208 -23.42 4.25 1.15
CA PRO A 208 -22.91 3.72 -0.09
C PRO A 208 -21.41 3.43 -0.01
N ASN A 209 -21.00 2.27 -0.51
CA ASN A 209 -19.60 1.94 -0.72
C ASN A 209 -19.16 2.45 -2.09
N LEU A 210 -18.35 3.52 -2.09
CA LEU A 210 -17.94 4.22 -3.30
C LEU A 210 -16.57 3.73 -3.80
N HIS A 211 -16.52 3.36 -5.08
CA HIS A 211 -15.26 3.20 -5.82
C HIS A 211 -15.19 4.25 -6.93
N GLY A 212 -14.46 5.33 -6.70
CA GLY A 212 -14.50 6.51 -7.54
C GLY A 212 -15.89 7.18 -7.52
N ARG A 213 -16.61 7.17 -8.64
CA ARG A 213 -17.99 7.69 -8.75
C ARG A 213 -19.05 6.59 -8.79
N LYS A 214 -18.64 5.33 -8.74
CA LYS A 214 -19.55 4.17 -8.83
C LYS A 214 -19.80 3.61 -7.43
N ILE A 215 -21.06 3.31 -7.14
CA ILE A 215 -21.44 2.57 -5.93
C ILE A 215 -21.28 1.09 -6.23
N ASN A 216 -20.46 0.40 -5.45
CA ASN A 216 -20.17 -1.04 -5.62
C ASN A 216 -20.83 -1.90 -4.54
N GLY A 217 -21.56 -1.27 -3.61
CA GLY A 217 -22.20 -1.96 -2.51
C GLY A 217 -22.53 -1.02 -1.37
N VAL A 218 -22.63 -1.54 -0.17
CA VAL A 218 -22.98 -0.82 1.04
C VAL A 218 -21.95 -1.10 2.13
N VAL A 219 -21.63 -0.09 2.93
CA VAL A 219 -20.91 -0.25 4.19
C VAL A 219 -21.85 0.09 5.33
N GLY A 220 -21.70 -0.61 6.44
CA GLY A 220 -22.56 -0.40 7.60
C GLY A 220 -21.86 -0.54 8.93
N SER A 221 -22.52 0.02 9.94
CA SER A 221 -22.19 -0.20 11.33
C SER A 221 -23.42 -0.57 12.14
N LEU A 222 -23.21 -1.48 13.10
CA LEU A 222 -24.23 -1.85 14.09
C LEU A 222 -23.70 -1.50 15.48
N VAL A 223 -24.54 -0.85 16.27
CA VAL A 223 -24.22 -0.44 17.64
C VAL A 223 -25.36 -0.88 18.54
N ARG A 224 -25.05 -1.66 19.57
CA ARG A 224 -26.01 -1.98 20.63
C ARG A 224 -26.21 -0.72 21.46
N LYS A 225 -27.48 -0.31 21.66
CA LYS A 225 -27.82 0.74 22.61
C LYS A 225 -28.07 0.07 23.94
N GLY A 226 -27.15 0.30 24.90
CA GLY A 226 -27.30 -0.16 26.27
C GLY A 226 -28.40 0.56 27.01
#